data_d0e31bf57fd765803dacb852669bbc0c
#
_entry.id   d0e31bf57fd765803dacb852669bbc0c
#
_cell.length_a   1.000
_cell.length_b   1.000
_cell.length_c   1.000
_cell.angle_alpha   90.00
_cell.angle_beta   90.00
_cell.angle_gamma   90.00
#
_symmetry.space_group_name_H-M   'P 1'
#
loop_
_entity.id
_entity.type
_entity.pdbx_description
1 polymer ?
#
loop_
_entity_poly.entity_id
_entity_poly.type
_entity_poly.pdbx_seq_one_letter_code
_entity_poly.pdbx_strand_id
1 'polypeptide(L)'
;AEAALSTARTNLGYCYVRAPFDGTISKSTVDVGSYVGGSLQPVTLATIYKDDQMYAYFNVADNQWLEMSMNNQQPTKDLPKKIMVQLGKEGTESYPATLDYLSPNVDLNTGTLMVRANFDNPQGVLKSGLYVSITLPYGEADHAILVKEASIGTDQLGKFLYAVNDSDIVHY
;
A
#
# COMPACT_ATOMS: atom_id res chain seq x y z
N ALA A 1 17.71 8.53 -50.55
CA ALA A 1 17.48 7.09 -50.51
C ALA A 1 17.40 6.59 -49.04
N GLU A 2 18.37 6.88 -48.19
CA GLU A 2 18.41 6.41 -46.76
C GLU A 2 17.23 6.91 -45.93
N ALA A 3 16.84 8.18 -46.04
CA ALA A 3 15.71 8.75 -45.33
C ALA A 3 14.38 8.05 -45.69
N ALA A 4 14.19 7.75 -46.98
CA ALA A 4 13.01 7.03 -47.45
C ALA A 4 12.95 5.58 -46.92
N LEU A 5 14.12 4.90 -46.87
CA LEU A 5 14.24 3.57 -46.28
C LEU A 5 13.94 3.58 -44.77
N SER A 6 14.46 4.56 -44.06
CA SER A 6 14.18 4.74 -42.61
C SER A 6 12.68 4.94 -42.35
N THR A 7 12.05 5.82 -43.10
CA THR A 7 10.59 6.05 -43.00
C THR A 7 9.79 4.78 -43.30
N ALA A 8 10.14 4.04 -44.33
CA ALA A 8 9.45 2.80 -44.68
C ALA A 8 9.63 1.72 -43.60
N ARG A 9 10.79 1.61 -42.95
CA ARG A 9 11.06 0.69 -41.84
C ARG A 9 10.23 1.08 -40.60
N THR A 10 10.14 2.37 -40.30
CA THR A 10 9.34 2.87 -39.20
C THR A 10 7.85 2.57 -39.39
N ASN A 11 7.33 2.80 -40.59
CA ASN A 11 5.95 2.51 -40.94
C ASN A 11 5.65 1.00 -40.87
N LEU A 12 6.58 0.14 -41.32
CA LEU A 12 6.45 -1.30 -41.13
C LEU A 12 6.46 -1.69 -39.63
N GLY A 13 7.27 -1.02 -38.81
CA GLY A 13 7.34 -1.24 -37.38
C GLY A 13 6.00 -0.98 -36.69
N TYR A 14 5.22 0.00 -37.13
CA TYR A 14 3.90 0.29 -36.58
C TYR A 14 2.86 -0.80 -36.89
N CYS A 15 3.11 -1.69 -37.84
CA CYS A 15 2.25 -2.83 -38.11
C CYS A 15 2.39 -3.93 -37.03
N TYR A 16 3.41 -3.86 -36.18
CA TYR A 16 3.68 -4.85 -35.13
C TYR A 16 3.71 -4.17 -33.77
N VAL A 17 2.59 -4.20 -33.06
CA VAL A 17 2.48 -3.68 -31.70
C VAL A 17 3.00 -4.74 -30.73
N ARG A 18 4.04 -4.41 -29.98
CA ARG A 18 4.68 -5.31 -29.01
C ARG A 18 4.52 -4.76 -27.59
N ALA A 19 4.45 -5.67 -26.62
CA ALA A 19 4.51 -5.33 -25.22
C ALA A 19 5.85 -4.66 -24.88
N PRO A 20 5.86 -3.53 -24.16
CA PRO A 20 7.09 -2.84 -23.77
C PRO A 20 7.81 -3.52 -22.59
N PHE A 21 7.13 -4.38 -21.86
CA PHE A 21 7.64 -5.13 -20.70
C PHE A 21 6.88 -6.46 -20.54
N ASP A 22 7.43 -7.36 -19.75
CA ASP A 22 6.79 -8.63 -19.39
C ASP A 22 5.68 -8.41 -18.35
N GLY A 23 4.51 -9.04 -18.55
CA GLY A 23 3.37 -8.86 -17.66
C GLY A 23 2.14 -9.60 -18.15
N THR A 24 1.03 -9.43 -17.42
CA THR A 24 -0.27 -10.02 -17.76
C THR A 24 -1.07 -9.05 -18.62
N ILE A 25 -1.50 -9.52 -19.80
CA ILE A 25 -2.34 -8.73 -20.71
C ILE A 25 -3.82 -8.87 -20.35
N SER A 26 -4.54 -7.75 -20.36
CA SER A 26 -6.02 -7.76 -20.25
C SER A 26 -6.66 -8.26 -21.56
N LYS A 27 -7.99 -8.39 -21.53
CA LYS A 27 -8.70 -8.64 -22.79
C LYS A 27 -8.47 -7.52 -23.79
N SER A 28 -8.46 -7.86 -25.09
CA SER A 28 -8.49 -6.87 -26.16
C SER A 28 -9.77 -6.01 -26.07
N THR A 29 -9.61 -4.70 -26.28
CA THR A 29 -10.73 -3.75 -26.37
C THR A 29 -11.23 -3.55 -27.80
N VAL A 30 -10.52 -4.13 -28.76
CA VAL A 30 -10.84 -4.07 -30.19
C VAL A 30 -10.82 -5.47 -30.80
N ASP A 31 -11.71 -5.72 -31.74
CA ASP A 31 -11.82 -7.00 -32.45
C ASP A 31 -11.02 -7.00 -33.77
N VAL A 32 -10.75 -8.20 -34.27
CA VAL A 32 -10.11 -8.37 -35.57
C VAL A 32 -11.01 -7.77 -36.67
N GLY A 33 -10.42 -6.93 -37.49
CA GLY A 33 -11.12 -6.18 -38.54
C GLY A 33 -11.59 -4.79 -38.10
N SER A 34 -11.44 -4.43 -36.84
CA SER A 34 -11.73 -3.07 -36.38
C SER A 34 -10.68 -2.09 -36.91
N TYR A 35 -11.12 -0.93 -37.29
CA TYR A 35 -10.21 0.16 -37.66
C TYR A 35 -9.58 0.79 -36.41
N VAL A 36 -8.26 0.80 -36.35
CA VAL A 36 -7.48 1.42 -35.28
C VAL A 36 -6.53 2.46 -35.87
N GLY A 37 -6.60 3.68 -35.39
CA GLY A 37 -5.76 4.79 -35.86
C GLY A 37 -6.53 5.83 -36.67
N GLY A 38 -5.83 6.86 -37.14
CA GLY A 38 -6.40 7.96 -37.94
C GLY A 38 -7.35 8.90 -37.20
N SER A 39 -7.59 8.66 -35.93
CA SER A 39 -8.41 9.53 -35.07
C SER A 39 -7.51 10.48 -34.28
N LEU A 40 -8.05 11.65 -33.93
CA LEU A 40 -7.40 12.61 -33.05
C LEU A 40 -7.21 12.09 -31.62
N GLN A 41 -7.87 10.99 -31.27
CA GLN A 41 -7.75 10.34 -29.96
C GLN A 41 -7.09 8.98 -30.09
N PRO A 42 -6.14 8.66 -29.19
CA PRO A 42 -5.49 7.34 -29.15
C PRO A 42 -6.49 6.24 -28.78
N VAL A 43 -6.40 5.12 -29.48
CA VAL A 43 -7.22 3.92 -29.20
C VAL A 43 -6.42 2.96 -28.35
N THR A 44 -6.95 2.58 -27.19
CA THR A 44 -6.36 1.55 -26.33
C THR A 44 -6.67 0.18 -26.90
N LEU A 45 -5.66 -0.60 -27.24
CA LEU A 45 -5.83 -1.96 -27.78
C LEU A 45 -5.99 -2.99 -26.64
N ALA A 46 -5.13 -2.91 -25.64
CA ALA A 46 -5.16 -3.75 -24.45
C ALA A 46 -4.33 -3.05 -23.35
N THR A 47 -4.53 -3.46 -22.11
CA THR A 47 -3.73 -3.00 -20.96
C THR A 47 -2.83 -4.14 -20.50
N ILE A 48 -1.57 -3.83 -20.20
CA ILE A 48 -0.60 -4.79 -19.68
C ILE A 48 -0.32 -4.40 -18.23
N TYR A 49 -0.44 -5.36 -17.32
CA TYR A 49 -0.17 -5.22 -15.90
C TYR A 49 1.15 -5.91 -15.57
N LYS A 50 1.99 -5.20 -14.82
CA LYS A 50 3.19 -5.78 -14.24
C LYS A 50 2.80 -6.26 -12.84
N ASP A 51 2.57 -7.57 -12.69
CA ASP A 51 1.99 -8.18 -11.50
C ASP A 51 3.04 -8.77 -10.53
N ASP A 52 4.33 -8.73 -10.85
CA ASP A 52 5.44 -9.27 -10.07
C ASP A 52 5.74 -8.44 -8.81
N GLN A 53 5.55 -7.11 -8.91
CA GLN A 53 5.64 -6.17 -7.79
C GLN A 53 4.34 -5.40 -7.64
N MET A 54 3.90 -5.26 -6.39
CA MET A 54 2.66 -4.58 -6.05
C MET A 54 2.93 -3.39 -5.12
N TYR A 55 2.10 -2.38 -5.28
CA TYR A 55 2.11 -1.20 -4.43
C TYR A 55 0.81 -1.10 -3.65
N ALA A 56 0.92 -0.97 -2.32
CA ALA A 56 -0.20 -0.63 -1.47
C ALA A 56 -0.12 0.86 -1.10
N TYR A 57 -1.18 1.60 -1.40
CA TYR A 57 -1.33 3.00 -1.02
C TYR A 57 -2.26 3.10 0.16
N PHE A 58 -1.87 3.82 1.17
CA PHE A 58 -2.67 4.07 2.36
C PHE A 58 -2.41 5.45 2.92
N ASN A 59 -3.34 5.94 3.73
CA ASN A 59 -3.26 7.25 4.32
C ASN A 59 -3.06 7.13 5.84
N VAL A 60 -2.16 7.94 6.37
CA VAL A 60 -1.91 8.09 7.79
C VAL A 60 -2.40 9.47 8.23
N ALA A 61 -3.17 9.54 9.30
CA ALA A 61 -3.62 10.82 9.82
C ALA A 61 -2.44 11.66 10.35
N ASP A 62 -2.51 12.96 10.21
CA ASP A 62 -1.45 13.90 10.60
C ASP A 62 -1.09 13.80 12.09
N ASN A 63 -2.09 13.64 12.96
CA ASN A 63 -1.89 13.45 14.39
C ASN A 63 -1.15 12.15 14.70
N GLN A 64 -1.50 11.05 14.04
CA GLN A 64 -0.79 9.77 14.17
C GLN A 64 0.65 9.89 13.67
N TRP A 65 0.85 10.59 12.56
CA TRP A 65 2.19 10.86 12.06
C TRP A 65 3.04 11.65 13.06
N LEU A 66 2.47 12.66 13.70
CA LEU A 66 3.16 13.44 14.74
C LEU A 66 3.52 12.58 15.95
N GLU A 67 2.62 11.73 16.44
CA GLU A 67 2.90 10.79 17.54
C GLU A 67 4.04 9.83 17.19
N MET A 68 4.01 9.24 15.98
CA MET A 68 5.07 8.36 15.49
C MET A 68 6.42 9.08 15.40
N SER A 69 6.40 10.32 14.95
CA SER A 69 7.59 11.16 14.81
C SER A 69 8.19 11.60 16.15
N MET A 70 7.34 11.83 17.16
CA MET A 70 7.76 12.26 18.49
C MET A 70 8.29 11.11 19.35
N ASN A 71 7.70 9.93 19.26
CA ASN A 71 8.10 8.75 20.04
C ASN A 71 9.43 8.14 19.59
N ASN A 72 9.75 8.25 18.33
CA ASN A 72 11.09 7.94 17.86
C ASN A 72 12.00 9.14 18.15
N GLN A 73 12.88 9.07 19.12
CA GLN A 73 13.82 10.11 19.55
C GLN A 73 14.77 10.64 18.46
N GLN A 74 14.50 10.34 17.22
CA GLN A 74 15.12 10.93 16.04
C GLN A 74 14.00 11.47 15.15
N PRO A 75 14.11 12.70 14.61
CA PRO A 75 13.23 13.16 13.55
C PRO A 75 13.53 12.32 12.31
N THR A 76 12.92 11.14 12.27
CA THR A 76 13.25 10.16 11.26
C THR A 76 12.57 10.53 9.94
N LYS A 77 13.41 10.85 9.00
CA LYS A 77 13.15 10.64 7.57
C LYS A 77 12.80 9.17 7.24
N ASP A 78 12.88 8.28 8.21
CA ASP A 78 12.77 6.84 7.99
C ASP A 78 11.57 6.28 8.76
N LEU A 79 10.45 6.13 8.05
CA LEU A 79 9.38 5.21 8.42
C LEU A 79 9.97 3.81 8.67
N PRO A 80 9.34 2.98 9.52
CA PRO A 80 9.77 1.59 9.67
C PRO A 80 9.81 0.94 8.29
N LYS A 81 11.01 0.60 7.83
CA LYS A 81 11.24 0.09 6.46
C LYS A 81 10.50 -1.21 6.18
N LYS A 82 10.17 -1.97 7.23
CA LYS A 82 9.49 -3.27 7.11
C LYS A 82 8.14 -3.22 7.79
N ILE A 83 7.11 -3.51 7.03
CA ILE A 83 5.73 -3.63 7.51
C ILE A 83 5.12 -4.94 7.01
N MET A 84 3.98 -5.31 7.56
CA MET A 84 3.21 -6.47 7.11
C MET A 84 1.93 -5.98 6.44
N VAL A 85 1.72 -6.43 5.21
CA VAL A 85 0.48 -6.24 4.45
C VAL A 85 -0.34 -7.51 4.57
N GLN A 86 -1.56 -7.40 5.07
CA GLN A 86 -2.47 -8.51 5.27
C GLN A 86 -3.63 -8.41 4.27
N LEU A 87 -4.00 -9.56 3.71
CA LEU A 87 -5.15 -9.65 2.82
C LEU A 87 -6.34 -10.25 3.57
N GLY A 88 -7.50 -9.60 3.44
CA GLY A 88 -8.74 -10.10 4.01
C GLY A 88 -8.86 -9.91 5.53
N LYS A 89 -9.73 -10.72 6.14
CA LYS A 89 -9.97 -10.70 7.58
C LYS A 89 -8.80 -11.37 8.34
N GLU A 90 -8.66 -11.03 9.61
CA GLU A 90 -7.63 -11.54 10.52
C GLU A 90 -7.29 -13.03 10.31
N GLY A 91 -6.00 -13.33 10.10
CA GLY A 91 -5.49 -14.69 9.97
C GLY A 91 -5.21 -15.18 8.55
N THR A 92 -5.47 -14.39 7.54
CA THR A 92 -5.12 -14.69 6.16
C THR A 92 -3.65 -14.29 5.88
N GLU A 93 -3.11 -14.73 4.77
CA GLU A 93 -1.71 -14.54 4.36
C GLU A 93 -1.21 -13.11 4.57
N SER A 94 -0.02 -12.99 5.16
CA SER A 94 0.66 -11.71 5.36
C SER A 94 1.90 -11.65 4.46
N TYR A 95 2.06 -10.52 3.80
CA TYR A 95 3.18 -10.26 2.89
C TYR A 95 4.12 -9.24 3.49
N PRO A 96 5.42 -9.53 3.57
CA PRO A 96 6.40 -8.55 4.00
C PRO A 96 6.49 -7.43 2.96
N ALA A 97 6.35 -6.21 3.41
CA ALA A 97 6.40 -5.02 2.55
C ALA A 97 7.42 -4.02 3.07
N THR A 98 7.90 -3.18 2.16
CA THR A 98 8.84 -2.11 2.45
C THR A 98 8.19 -0.79 2.10
N LEU A 99 8.23 0.16 3.04
CA LEU A 99 7.80 1.52 2.76
C LEU A 99 8.84 2.21 1.87
N ASP A 100 8.42 2.70 0.73
CA ASP A 100 9.29 3.32 -0.27
C ASP A 100 8.92 4.77 -0.58
N TYR A 101 7.73 5.21 -0.18
CA TYR A 101 7.29 6.59 -0.41
C TYR A 101 6.42 7.11 0.73
N LEU A 102 6.68 8.33 1.12
CA LEU A 102 5.88 9.16 2.02
C LEU A 102 5.62 10.50 1.35
N SER A 103 4.37 10.93 1.32
CA SER A 103 4.03 12.25 0.82
C SER A 103 4.75 13.35 1.63
N PRO A 104 5.40 14.32 0.97
CA PRO A 104 5.99 15.45 1.67
C PRO A 104 4.97 16.44 2.21
N ASN A 105 3.72 16.35 1.76
CA ASN A 105 2.64 17.25 2.11
C ASN A 105 1.46 16.49 2.71
N VAL A 106 0.79 17.10 3.68
CA VAL A 106 -0.53 16.69 4.17
C VAL A 106 -1.58 17.13 3.17
N ASP A 107 -2.50 16.25 2.82
CA ASP A 107 -3.70 16.62 2.05
C ASP A 107 -4.63 17.42 2.98
N LEU A 108 -4.84 18.71 2.65
CA LEU A 108 -5.62 19.64 3.46
C LEU A 108 -7.11 19.28 3.52
N ASN A 109 -7.63 18.49 2.58
CA ASN A 109 -9.03 18.09 2.58
C ASN A 109 -9.30 16.95 3.54
N THR A 110 -8.33 16.06 3.74
CA THR A 110 -8.46 14.83 4.53
C THR A 110 -7.64 14.85 5.82
N GLY A 111 -6.67 15.77 5.97
CA GLY A 111 -5.75 15.81 7.10
C GLY A 111 -4.84 14.57 7.16
N THR A 112 -4.50 13.99 6.01
CA THR A 112 -3.73 12.76 5.94
C THR A 112 -2.48 12.88 5.05
N LEU A 113 -1.48 12.04 5.34
CA LEU A 113 -0.32 11.84 4.48
C LEU A 113 -0.46 10.51 3.73
N MET A 114 -0.22 10.55 2.43
CA MET A 114 -0.20 9.34 1.62
C MET A 114 1.13 8.61 1.79
N VAL A 115 1.05 7.32 2.04
CA VAL A 115 2.18 6.41 2.19
C VAL A 115 2.06 5.29 1.17
N ARG A 116 3.18 4.81 0.66
CA ARG A 116 3.23 3.69 -0.26
C ARG A 116 4.16 2.60 0.28
N ALA A 117 3.66 1.39 0.23
CA ALA A 117 4.43 0.19 0.50
C ALA A 117 4.62 -0.62 -0.79
N ASN A 118 5.82 -1.15 -0.96
CA ASN A 118 6.18 -2.05 -2.06
C ASN A 118 6.36 -3.46 -1.51
N PHE A 119 5.81 -4.46 -2.21
CA PHE A 119 5.94 -5.87 -1.85
C PHE A 119 5.88 -6.77 -3.09
N ASP A 120 6.49 -7.94 -2.98
CA ASP A 120 6.58 -8.90 -4.08
C ASP A 120 5.33 -9.77 -4.15
N ASN A 121 4.92 -10.13 -5.37
CA ASN A 121 3.81 -11.01 -5.68
C ASN A 121 4.27 -12.19 -6.56
N PRO A 122 5.16 -13.06 -6.06
CA PRO A 122 5.82 -14.07 -6.90
C PRO A 122 4.85 -15.11 -7.46
N GLN A 123 3.71 -15.31 -6.82
CA GLN A 123 2.70 -16.27 -7.25
C GLN A 123 1.62 -15.66 -8.16
N GLY A 124 1.64 -14.33 -8.38
CA GLY A 124 0.65 -13.63 -9.20
C GLY A 124 -0.79 -13.72 -8.67
N VAL A 125 -0.97 -14.07 -7.40
CA VAL A 125 -2.28 -14.22 -6.74
C VAL A 125 -2.94 -12.88 -6.52
N LEU A 126 -2.14 -11.87 -6.17
CA LEU A 126 -2.64 -10.53 -5.90
C LEU A 126 -2.95 -9.80 -7.19
N LYS A 127 -4.08 -9.11 -7.19
CA LYS A 127 -4.51 -8.30 -8.33
C LYS A 127 -4.68 -6.85 -7.93
N SER A 128 -4.37 -5.96 -8.86
CA SER A 128 -4.59 -4.53 -8.66
C SER A 128 -6.06 -4.24 -8.37
N GLY A 129 -6.31 -3.37 -7.39
CA GLY A 129 -7.66 -3.02 -6.92
C GLY A 129 -8.16 -3.82 -5.71
N LEU A 130 -7.37 -4.76 -5.18
CA LEU A 130 -7.70 -5.43 -3.93
C LEU A 130 -7.51 -4.50 -2.73
N TYR A 131 -8.41 -4.61 -1.74
CA TYR A 131 -8.24 -3.96 -0.45
C TYR A 131 -7.30 -4.79 0.43
N VAL A 132 -6.38 -4.10 1.09
CA VAL A 132 -5.39 -4.67 1.99
C VAL A 132 -5.46 -3.98 3.35
N SER A 133 -5.18 -4.72 4.42
CA SER A 133 -4.98 -4.18 5.76
C SER A 133 -3.48 -4.05 6.03
N ILE A 134 -3.06 -2.91 6.56
CA ILE A 134 -1.66 -2.63 6.83
C ILE A 134 -1.50 -2.38 8.32
N THR A 135 -0.64 -3.17 8.95
CA THR A 135 -0.24 -2.96 10.34
C THR A 135 1.09 -2.22 10.36
N LEU A 136 1.05 -0.99 10.83
CA LEU A 136 2.21 -0.12 10.97
C LEU A 136 2.66 -0.10 12.43
N PRO A 137 3.79 -0.74 12.80
CA PRO A 137 4.33 -0.63 14.14
C PRO A 137 4.94 0.76 14.32
N TYR A 138 4.53 1.49 15.34
CA TYR A 138 4.99 2.87 15.56
C TYR A 138 5.55 3.15 16.96
N GLY A 139 5.64 2.16 17.82
CA GLY A 139 6.24 2.31 19.14
C GLY A 139 6.47 0.99 19.83
N GLU A 140 7.53 0.93 20.60
CA GLU A 140 7.80 -0.13 21.55
C GLU A 140 7.81 0.49 22.94
N ALA A 141 7.09 -0.10 23.88
CA ALA A 141 7.12 0.29 25.27
C ALA A 141 7.87 -0.80 26.05
N ASP A 142 9.10 -0.52 26.43
CA ASP A 142 10.00 -1.48 27.10
C ASP A 142 9.45 -2.02 28.44
N HIS A 143 8.52 -1.29 29.08
CA HIS A 143 7.95 -1.63 30.38
C HIS A 143 6.43 -1.48 30.40
N ALA A 144 5.72 -1.92 29.36
CA ALA A 144 4.27 -1.87 29.33
C ALA A 144 3.66 -3.04 30.12
N ILE A 145 2.78 -2.73 31.06
CA ILE A 145 1.95 -3.72 31.74
C ILE A 145 0.72 -3.97 30.87
N LEU A 146 0.62 -5.18 30.33
CA LEU A 146 -0.53 -5.59 29.53
C LEU A 146 -1.62 -6.18 30.41
N VAL A 147 -2.82 -5.67 30.31
CA VAL A 147 -4.00 -6.17 30.99
C VAL A 147 -5.07 -6.58 29.97
N LYS A 148 -5.86 -7.60 30.31
CA LYS A 148 -6.97 -8.01 29.45
C LYS A 148 -8.03 -6.90 29.44
N GLU A 149 -8.55 -6.55 28.27
CA GLU A 149 -9.59 -5.53 28.11
C GLU A 149 -10.83 -5.84 28.97
N ALA A 150 -11.19 -7.12 29.12
CA ALA A 150 -12.28 -7.58 29.98
C ALA A 150 -12.05 -7.28 31.47
N SER A 151 -10.85 -6.93 31.90
CA SER A 151 -10.52 -6.57 33.28
C SER A 151 -10.63 -5.08 33.57
N ILE A 152 -10.87 -4.28 32.53
CA ILE A 152 -10.97 -2.81 32.65
C ILE A 152 -12.41 -2.45 32.92
N GLY A 153 -12.67 -1.91 34.14
CA GLY A 153 -13.93 -1.28 34.48
C GLY A 153 -13.99 0.16 33.99
N THR A 154 -15.20 0.68 33.86
CA THR A 154 -15.43 2.09 33.52
C THR A 154 -16.47 2.67 34.45
N ASP A 155 -16.17 3.79 35.07
CA ASP A 155 -17.09 4.56 35.89
C ASP A 155 -17.20 6.03 35.43
N GLN A 156 -17.80 6.89 36.26
CA GLN A 156 -17.95 8.32 35.93
C GLN A 156 -16.61 9.09 35.94
N LEU A 157 -15.58 8.57 36.60
CA LEU A 157 -14.24 9.16 36.71
C LEU A 157 -13.31 8.69 35.62
N GLY A 158 -13.63 7.57 34.95
CA GLY A 158 -12.81 7.03 33.83
C GLY A 158 -12.68 5.51 33.86
N LYS A 159 -11.60 5.02 33.25
CA LYS A 159 -11.27 3.59 33.24
C LYS A 159 -10.44 3.23 34.46
N PHE A 160 -10.76 2.10 35.11
CA PHE A 160 -10.05 1.60 36.26
C PHE A 160 -9.79 0.10 36.22
N LEU A 161 -8.88 -0.35 37.08
CA LEU A 161 -8.55 -1.77 37.29
C LEU A 161 -8.55 -2.07 38.78
N TYR A 162 -9.06 -3.25 39.13
CA TYR A 162 -8.83 -3.79 40.45
C TYR A 162 -7.50 -4.51 40.51
N ALA A 163 -6.61 -4.10 41.41
CA ALA A 163 -5.37 -4.79 41.70
C ALA A 163 -5.45 -5.46 43.08
N VAL A 164 -5.02 -6.70 43.17
CA VAL A 164 -4.94 -7.45 44.41
C VAL A 164 -3.47 -7.52 44.83
N ASN A 165 -3.17 -7.12 46.06
CA ASN A 165 -1.82 -7.24 46.59
C ASN A 165 -1.58 -8.63 47.20
N ASP A 166 -0.32 -8.90 47.63
CA ASP A 166 0.07 -10.17 48.24
C ASP A 166 -0.66 -10.53 49.55
N SER A 167 -1.41 -9.60 50.11
CA SER A 167 -2.23 -9.76 51.34
C SER A 167 -3.71 -9.91 51.02
N ASP A 168 -4.08 -10.23 49.80
CA ASP A 168 -5.46 -10.35 49.30
C ASP A 168 -6.33 -9.08 49.46
N ILE A 169 -5.69 -7.92 49.58
CA ILE A 169 -6.39 -6.64 49.64
C ILE A 169 -6.56 -6.08 48.26
N VAL A 170 -7.81 -5.72 47.91
CA VAL A 170 -8.16 -5.10 46.64
C VAL A 170 -7.86 -3.61 46.67
N HIS A 171 -7.10 -3.11 45.72
CA HIS A 171 -6.91 -1.68 45.48
C HIS A 171 -7.60 -1.30 44.16
N TYR A 172 -8.10 -0.10 44.17
CA TYR A 172 -8.90 0.46 43.09
C TYR A 172 -8.30 1.82 42.67
#